data_9e441369c7cf86381f4085b8cec546ba
#
_entry.id   9e441369c7cf86381f4085b8cec546ba
#
_cell.length_a   1.000
_cell.length_b   1.000
_cell.length_c   1.000
_cell.angle_alpha   90.00
_cell.angle_beta   90.00
_cell.angle_gamma   90.00
#
_symmetry.space_group_name_H-M   'P 1'
#
loop_
_entity.id
_entity.type
_entity.pdbx_description
1 polymer ?
#
loop_
_entity_poly.entity_id
_entity_poly.type
_entity_poly.pdbx_seq_one_letter_code
_entity_poly.pdbx_strand_id
1 'polypeptide(L)'
;MEKTVFSIIIPTYNRCHLLWRAINSVLSQTYPFFELLIIDDCSTDKTEELMSIYTDPRIKYFKSKQNKGASHARNYALNKAKGKYIAYLDSDNEWHKDFLESYLKAFKDFPEKVVVFAKKNYRLKIVEKNGKEKVLRDETTNHGKYFDLKRLWQRKILIDTNTLVHKKEIIKKVGKWDEKMNFWEDWEFTLRMSKKYPEGFLYLNRALIDYEQRIDFSNPKKTIANWNKNEKYIFNKHKKYPLIKFQDWYPPQKHKSTVSIVKFLMEKKKG
;
A
#
# COMPACT_ATOMS: atom_id res chain seq x y z
N MET A 1 27.53 14.97 5.90
CA MET A 1 26.07 14.65 5.97
C MET A 1 25.93 13.14 5.89
N GLU A 2 25.28 12.54 6.87
CA GLU A 2 25.01 11.11 6.85
C GLU A 2 24.10 10.75 5.67
N LYS A 3 24.37 9.61 5.05
CA LYS A 3 23.72 9.20 3.79
C LYS A 3 22.28 8.81 4.03
N THR A 4 21.33 9.43 3.34
CA THR A 4 19.91 9.02 3.32
C THR A 4 19.81 7.53 2.98
N VAL A 5 19.23 6.73 3.88
CA VAL A 5 19.10 5.27 3.73
C VAL A 5 17.75 4.88 3.17
N PHE A 6 16.66 5.49 3.67
CA PHE A 6 15.31 5.27 3.18
C PHE A 6 14.77 6.50 2.42
N SER A 7 14.07 6.27 1.32
CA SER A 7 13.12 7.23 0.76
C SER A 7 11.71 6.72 1.04
N ILE A 8 10.97 7.49 1.82
CA ILE A 8 9.59 7.18 2.20
C ILE A 8 8.67 7.98 1.28
N ILE A 9 7.70 7.33 0.66
CA ILE A 9 6.82 7.92 -0.33
C ILE A 9 5.39 7.91 0.19
N ILE A 10 4.79 9.10 0.34
CA ILE A 10 3.39 9.30 0.69
C ILE A 10 2.67 9.98 -0.49
N PRO A 11 1.86 9.27 -1.28
CA PRO A 11 0.92 9.89 -2.19
C PRO A 11 -0.27 10.43 -1.41
N THR A 12 -0.76 11.62 -1.75
CA THR A 12 -1.94 12.20 -1.11
C THR A 12 -2.84 12.91 -2.13
N TYR A 13 -4.15 12.89 -1.88
CA TYR A 13 -5.14 13.64 -2.63
C TYR A 13 -6.38 13.89 -1.77
N ASN A 14 -6.65 15.16 -1.42
CA ASN A 14 -7.80 15.57 -0.59
C ASN A 14 -7.89 14.79 0.74
N ARG A 15 -6.77 14.70 1.48
CA ARG A 15 -6.63 13.92 2.71
C ARG A 15 -6.00 14.71 3.85
N CYS A 16 -6.10 16.05 3.87
CA CYS A 16 -5.49 16.88 4.92
C CYS A 16 -5.86 16.44 6.34
N HIS A 17 -7.11 15.95 6.52
CA HIS A 17 -7.61 15.48 7.81
C HIS A 17 -6.99 14.16 8.31
N LEU A 18 -6.23 13.43 7.48
CA LEU A 18 -5.56 12.17 7.83
C LEU A 18 -4.04 12.24 7.63
N LEU A 19 -3.58 13.00 6.64
CA LEU A 19 -2.17 13.07 6.23
C LEU A 19 -1.21 13.38 7.39
N TRP A 20 -1.62 14.23 8.33
CA TRP A 20 -0.82 14.58 9.48
C TRP A 20 -0.46 13.37 10.36
N ARG A 21 -1.36 12.36 10.46
CA ARG A 21 -1.11 11.11 11.20
C ARG A 21 0.01 10.30 10.53
N ALA A 22 -0.09 10.14 9.21
CA ALA A 22 0.92 9.44 8.41
C ALA A 22 2.29 10.13 8.54
N ILE A 23 2.36 11.47 8.38
CA ILE A 23 3.59 12.24 8.52
C ILE A 23 4.19 12.05 9.92
N ASN A 24 3.41 12.22 10.98
CA ASN A 24 3.89 12.12 12.35
C ASN A 24 4.37 10.68 12.68
N SER A 25 3.74 9.64 12.14
CA SER A 25 4.20 8.27 12.30
C SER A 25 5.58 8.03 11.66
N VAL A 26 5.88 8.74 10.56
CA VAL A 26 7.20 8.72 9.93
C VAL A 26 8.22 9.53 10.71
N LEU A 27 7.86 10.74 11.17
CA LEU A 27 8.77 11.60 11.92
C LEU A 27 9.16 11.00 13.28
N SER A 28 8.29 10.17 13.87
CA SER A 28 8.52 9.47 15.15
C SER A 28 9.32 8.18 15.03
N GLN A 29 9.84 7.84 13.84
CA GLN A 29 10.64 6.62 13.65
C GLN A 29 11.93 6.65 14.48
N THR A 30 12.29 5.53 15.11
CA THR A 30 13.54 5.37 15.87
C THR A 30 14.78 5.48 14.99
N TYR A 31 14.67 5.15 13.72
CA TYR A 31 15.75 5.27 12.72
C TYR A 31 15.66 6.60 11.96
N PRO A 32 16.62 7.54 12.11
CA PRO A 32 16.48 8.92 11.63
C PRO A 32 16.93 9.18 10.17
N PHE A 33 17.68 8.26 9.53
CA PHE A 33 18.32 8.51 8.23
C PHE A 33 17.39 8.22 7.05
N PHE A 34 16.39 9.07 6.87
CA PHE A 34 15.42 8.99 5.78
C PHE A 34 15.13 10.35 5.15
N GLU A 35 14.57 10.34 3.96
CA GLU A 35 13.81 11.46 3.39
C GLU A 35 12.34 11.05 3.26
N LEU A 36 11.44 12.01 3.43
CA LEU A 36 10.00 11.83 3.28
C LEU A 36 9.52 12.64 2.07
N LEU A 37 9.09 11.91 1.03
CA LEU A 37 8.60 12.49 -0.22
C LEU A 37 7.07 12.45 -0.22
N ILE A 38 6.44 13.61 -0.03
CA ILE A 38 4.98 13.76 -0.06
C ILE A 38 4.59 14.28 -1.44
N ILE A 39 3.81 13.49 -2.16
CA ILE A 39 3.35 13.83 -3.50
C ILE A 39 1.86 14.09 -3.46
N ASP A 40 1.51 15.35 -3.53
CA ASP A 40 0.14 15.82 -3.62
C ASP A 40 -0.36 15.75 -5.06
N ASP A 41 -1.29 14.88 -5.31
CA ASP A 41 -1.87 14.63 -6.63
C ASP A 41 -2.98 15.63 -6.97
N CYS A 42 -2.69 16.94 -6.83
CA CYS A 42 -3.58 18.06 -7.13
C CYS A 42 -4.72 18.24 -6.11
N SER A 43 -4.42 18.21 -4.79
CA SER A 43 -5.43 18.48 -3.76
C SER A 43 -6.03 19.89 -3.86
N THR A 44 -7.32 19.98 -3.54
CA THR A 44 -8.11 21.19 -3.48
C THR A 44 -8.59 21.54 -2.05
N ASP A 45 -8.28 20.64 -1.09
CA ASP A 45 -8.53 20.85 0.32
C ASP A 45 -7.35 21.59 1.00
N LYS A 46 -7.32 21.60 2.32
CA LYS A 46 -6.28 22.27 3.12
C LYS A 46 -4.94 21.51 3.19
N THR A 47 -4.65 20.62 2.24
CA THR A 47 -3.39 19.83 2.25
C THR A 47 -2.17 20.75 2.16
N GLU A 48 -2.19 21.80 1.33
CA GLU A 48 -1.06 22.72 1.19
C GLU A 48 -0.85 23.57 2.45
N GLU A 49 -1.94 24.02 3.10
CA GLU A 49 -1.89 24.70 4.41
C GLU A 49 -1.28 23.79 5.48
N LEU A 50 -1.68 22.53 5.53
CA LEU A 50 -1.10 21.54 6.43
C LEU A 50 0.41 21.37 6.17
N MET A 51 0.82 21.31 4.91
CA MET A 51 2.24 21.12 4.58
C MET A 51 3.11 22.32 4.94
N SER A 52 2.58 23.54 4.97
CA SER A 52 3.32 24.75 5.35
C SER A 52 3.73 24.77 6.84
N ILE A 53 3.07 23.95 7.68
CA ILE A 53 3.36 23.87 9.13
C ILE A 53 4.62 23.02 9.39
N TYR A 54 4.95 22.08 8.49
CA TYR A 54 6.07 21.18 8.67
C TYR A 54 7.39 21.81 8.24
N THR A 55 8.32 21.96 9.17
CA THR A 55 9.64 22.58 8.95
C THR A 55 10.80 21.55 8.95
N ASP A 56 10.52 20.26 9.17
CA ASP A 56 11.55 19.21 9.20
C ASP A 56 12.24 19.09 7.84
N PRO A 57 13.58 19.26 7.75
CA PRO A 57 14.32 19.28 6.50
C PRO A 57 14.31 17.94 5.73
N ARG A 58 13.89 16.85 6.39
CA ARG A 58 13.74 15.55 5.76
C ARG A 58 12.48 15.47 4.88
N ILE A 59 11.50 16.36 5.09
CA ILE A 59 10.25 16.42 4.32
C ILE A 59 10.48 17.19 3.03
N LYS A 60 9.99 16.62 1.93
CA LYS A 60 9.93 17.26 0.61
C LYS A 60 8.53 17.11 0.05
N TYR A 61 7.86 18.22 -0.10
CA TYR A 61 6.51 18.29 -0.65
C TYR A 61 6.53 18.69 -2.12
N PHE A 62 5.75 17.97 -2.94
CA PHE A 62 5.58 18.24 -4.37
C PHE A 62 4.10 18.20 -4.73
N LYS A 63 3.56 19.26 -5.28
CA LYS A 63 2.18 19.35 -5.74
C LYS A 63 2.10 19.19 -7.25
N SER A 64 1.27 18.27 -7.71
CA SER A 64 0.99 18.04 -9.13
C SER A 64 -0.01 19.07 -9.66
N LYS A 65 0.10 19.39 -10.95
CA LYS A 65 -0.86 20.28 -11.62
C LYS A 65 -2.18 19.59 -11.98
N GLN A 66 -2.21 18.26 -11.99
CA GLN A 66 -3.36 17.43 -12.36
C GLN A 66 -3.39 16.17 -11.52
N ASN A 67 -4.59 15.70 -11.19
CA ASN A 67 -4.77 14.39 -10.56
C ASN A 67 -4.55 13.27 -11.59
N LYS A 68 -3.55 12.41 -11.35
CA LYS A 68 -3.16 11.29 -12.20
C LYS A 68 -3.16 9.95 -11.47
N GLY A 69 -3.51 9.95 -10.19
CA GLY A 69 -3.61 8.76 -9.34
C GLY A 69 -2.33 8.39 -8.59
N ALA A 70 -2.51 7.52 -7.60
CA ALA A 70 -1.44 7.14 -6.65
C ALA A 70 -0.23 6.50 -7.32
N SER A 71 -0.43 5.67 -8.37
CA SER A 71 0.66 5.05 -9.13
C SER A 71 1.56 6.09 -9.79
N HIS A 72 0.97 7.15 -10.37
CA HIS A 72 1.73 8.26 -10.96
C HIS A 72 2.51 9.03 -9.88
N ALA A 73 1.86 9.34 -8.76
CA ALA A 73 2.50 10.03 -7.63
C ALA A 73 3.68 9.22 -7.08
N ARG A 74 3.52 7.89 -6.89
CA ARG A 74 4.62 7.01 -6.47
C ARG A 74 5.76 6.99 -7.49
N ASN A 75 5.46 6.97 -8.80
CA ASN A 75 6.47 7.03 -9.87
C ASN A 75 7.23 8.35 -9.90
N TYR A 76 6.54 9.46 -9.69
CA TYR A 76 7.18 10.76 -9.58
C TYR A 76 8.17 10.79 -8.41
N ALA A 77 7.76 10.30 -7.24
CA ALA A 77 8.64 10.20 -6.07
C ALA A 77 9.83 9.26 -6.30
N LEU A 78 9.63 8.11 -6.95
CA LEU A 78 10.72 7.18 -7.31
C LEU A 78 11.84 7.84 -8.12
N ASN A 79 11.51 8.81 -9.00
CA ASN A 79 12.50 9.58 -9.75
C ASN A 79 13.32 10.54 -8.86
N LYS A 80 12.74 11.00 -7.76
CA LYS A 80 13.36 11.94 -6.81
C LYS A 80 14.08 11.23 -5.67
N ALA A 81 13.72 10.00 -5.38
CA ALA A 81 14.23 9.21 -4.27
C ALA A 81 15.76 9.07 -4.31
N LYS A 82 16.41 9.30 -3.16
CA LYS A 82 17.88 9.20 -2.99
C LYS A 82 18.28 8.00 -2.12
N GLY A 83 17.35 7.46 -1.34
CA GLY A 83 17.58 6.34 -0.43
C GLY A 83 17.93 5.04 -1.16
N LYS A 84 18.69 4.19 -0.47
CA LYS A 84 18.99 2.82 -0.89
C LYS A 84 17.71 1.95 -0.89
N TYR A 85 16.84 2.19 0.08
CA TYR A 85 15.57 1.49 0.25
C TYR A 85 14.40 2.42 0.00
N ILE A 86 13.38 1.89 -0.65
CA ILE A 86 12.12 2.59 -0.91
C ILE A 86 11.03 1.97 -0.04
N ALA A 87 10.33 2.80 0.70
CA ALA A 87 9.16 2.45 1.50
C ALA A 87 7.97 3.31 1.08
N TYR A 88 6.77 2.77 1.23
CA TYR A 88 5.53 3.45 0.86
C TYR A 88 4.58 3.49 2.05
N LEU A 89 3.91 4.62 2.23
CA LEU A 89 2.87 4.79 3.23
C LEU A 89 1.72 5.58 2.60
N ASP A 90 0.51 5.04 2.64
CA ASP A 90 -0.66 5.77 2.19
C ASP A 90 -1.05 6.83 3.25
N SER A 91 -1.61 7.93 2.81
CA SER A 91 -1.89 9.12 3.62
C SER A 91 -2.92 8.93 4.74
N ASP A 92 -3.53 7.74 4.84
CA ASP A 92 -4.53 7.37 5.84
C ASP A 92 -4.10 6.24 6.79
N ASN A 93 -2.83 5.83 6.74
CA ASN A 93 -2.26 4.77 7.57
C ASN A 93 -1.10 5.26 8.43
N GLU A 94 -0.70 4.48 9.42
CA GLU A 94 0.34 4.84 10.39
C GLU A 94 1.32 3.68 10.58
N TRP A 95 2.61 3.99 10.66
CA TRP A 95 3.65 3.04 11.01
C TRP A 95 3.90 3.02 12.51
N HIS A 96 4.25 1.86 13.03
CA HIS A 96 4.83 1.75 14.37
C HIS A 96 6.23 2.38 14.38
N LYS A 97 6.64 2.94 15.51
CA LYS A 97 7.88 3.73 15.65
C LYS A 97 9.18 2.98 15.27
N ASP A 98 9.17 1.67 15.28
CA ASP A 98 10.31 0.81 14.98
C ASP A 98 10.24 0.15 13.58
N PHE A 99 9.36 0.66 12.70
CA PHE A 99 9.19 0.16 11.33
C PHE A 99 10.53 0.21 10.56
N LEU A 100 11.12 1.38 10.40
CA LEU A 100 12.36 1.53 9.59
C LEU A 100 13.54 0.72 10.17
N GLU A 101 13.68 0.69 11.48
CA GLU A 101 14.72 -0.09 12.14
C GLU A 101 14.56 -1.58 11.91
N SER A 102 13.32 -2.10 12.02
CA SER A 102 12.99 -3.51 11.77
C SER A 102 13.33 -3.93 10.33
N TYR A 103 13.01 -3.09 9.36
CA TYR A 103 13.32 -3.34 7.95
C TYR A 103 14.82 -3.22 7.64
N LEU A 104 15.50 -2.25 8.25
CA LEU A 104 16.95 -2.13 8.10
C LEU A 104 17.68 -3.35 8.65
N LYS A 105 17.27 -3.82 9.84
CA LYS A 105 17.79 -5.05 10.43
C LYS A 105 17.58 -6.24 9.49
N ALA A 106 16.37 -6.39 8.94
CA ALA A 106 16.04 -7.45 8.01
C ALA A 106 16.96 -7.46 6.77
N PHE A 107 17.21 -6.30 6.16
CA PHE A 107 18.13 -6.19 5.02
C PHE A 107 19.60 -6.36 5.37
N LYS A 108 19.99 -6.15 6.63
CA LYS A 108 21.36 -6.43 7.12
C LYS A 108 21.56 -7.91 7.38
N ASP A 109 20.58 -8.55 8.03
CA ASP A 109 20.62 -9.97 8.37
C ASP A 109 20.50 -10.87 7.12
N PHE A 110 19.79 -10.41 6.10
CA PHE A 110 19.52 -11.11 4.84
C PHE A 110 19.86 -10.24 3.63
N PRO A 111 21.15 -10.00 3.34
CA PRO A 111 21.58 -9.04 2.32
C PRO A 111 21.21 -9.45 0.89
N GLU A 112 20.94 -10.73 0.63
CA GLU A 112 20.47 -11.25 -0.65
C GLU A 112 19.00 -10.88 -0.94
N LYS A 113 18.20 -10.58 0.10
CA LYS A 113 16.81 -10.18 -0.05
C LYS A 113 16.70 -8.76 -0.62
N VAL A 114 15.74 -8.57 -1.51
CA VAL A 114 15.54 -7.29 -2.20
C VAL A 114 14.17 -6.68 -1.93
N VAL A 115 13.25 -7.46 -1.38
CA VAL A 115 11.90 -7.08 -0.97
C VAL A 115 11.65 -7.61 0.43
N VAL A 116 11.22 -6.74 1.33
CA VAL A 116 10.79 -7.09 2.68
C VAL A 116 9.36 -6.58 2.88
N PHE A 117 8.52 -7.38 3.52
CA PHE A 117 7.17 -6.99 3.89
C PHE A 117 6.79 -7.58 5.25
N ALA A 118 5.80 -6.97 5.92
CA ALA A 118 5.42 -7.30 7.28
C ALA A 118 3.92 -7.59 7.41
N LYS A 119 3.49 -8.01 8.59
CA LYS A 119 2.09 -7.99 9.00
C LYS A 119 1.60 -6.56 9.20
N LYS A 120 0.28 -6.40 9.14
CA LYS A 120 -0.41 -5.19 9.55
C LYS A 120 -1.55 -5.50 10.52
N ASN A 121 -1.81 -4.59 11.42
CA ASN A 121 -3.09 -4.54 12.12
C ASN A 121 -4.10 -3.95 11.13
N TYR A 122 -5.14 -4.71 10.85
CA TYR A 122 -6.14 -4.36 9.84
C TYR A 122 -7.46 -4.02 10.50
N ARG A 123 -7.92 -2.80 10.30
CA ARG A 123 -9.23 -2.33 10.75
C ARG A 123 -10.10 -1.94 9.57
N LEU A 124 -11.23 -2.61 9.43
CA LEU A 124 -12.22 -2.30 8.40
C LEU A 124 -13.37 -1.52 9.02
N LYS A 125 -13.59 -0.31 8.52
CA LYS A 125 -14.71 0.54 8.90
C LYS A 125 -15.67 0.75 7.72
N ILE A 126 -16.95 0.85 8.01
CA ILE A 126 -17.94 1.37 7.07
C ILE A 126 -18.43 2.72 7.57
N VAL A 127 -18.64 3.64 6.63
CA VAL A 127 -19.31 4.90 6.90
C VAL A 127 -20.78 4.73 6.52
N GLU A 128 -21.67 4.84 7.49
CA GLU A 128 -23.11 4.78 7.29
C GLU A 128 -23.61 6.10 6.66
N LYS A 129 -24.84 6.09 6.12
CA LYS A 129 -25.45 7.28 5.52
C LYS A 129 -25.58 8.49 6.47
N ASN A 130 -25.62 8.25 7.77
CA ASN A 130 -25.69 9.26 8.83
C ASN A 130 -24.29 9.78 9.25
N GLY A 131 -23.22 9.35 8.56
CA GLY A 131 -21.85 9.71 8.85
C GLY A 131 -21.20 8.92 10.01
N LYS A 132 -21.95 8.02 10.69
CA LYS A 132 -21.37 7.18 11.76
C LYS A 132 -20.48 6.10 11.18
N GLU A 133 -19.34 5.89 11.84
CA GLU A 133 -18.44 4.80 11.52
C GLU A 133 -18.76 3.53 12.34
N LYS A 134 -18.77 2.39 11.68
CA LYS A 134 -18.91 1.08 12.31
C LYS A 134 -17.71 0.21 11.96
N VAL A 135 -17.03 -0.31 12.97
CA VAL A 135 -15.96 -1.29 12.78
C VAL A 135 -16.57 -2.64 12.43
N LEU A 136 -16.20 -3.19 11.28
CA LEU A 136 -16.63 -4.51 10.82
C LEU A 136 -15.58 -5.59 11.07
N ARG A 137 -14.30 -5.21 11.12
CA ARG A 137 -13.18 -6.11 11.31
C ARG A 137 -12.04 -5.36 12.01
N ASP A 138 -11.44 -6.02 13.00
CA ASP A 138 -10.24 -5.57 13.67
C ASP A 138 -9.37 -6.81 13.93
N GLU A 139 -8.32 -6.99 13.17
CA GLU A 139 -7.48 -8.19 13.22
C GLU A 139 -6.06 -7.92 12.74
N THR A 140 -5.09 -8.69 13.21
CA THR A 140 -3.75 -8.71 12.63
C THR A 140 -3.73 -9.67 11.44
N THR A 141 -3.24 -9.21 10.29
CA THR A 141 -3.14 -10.06 9.10
C THR A 141 -2.23 -11.26 9.35
N ASN A 142 -2.65 -12.42 8.90
CA ASN A 142 -1.87 -13.63 9.01
C ASN A 142 -1.56 -14.21 7.62
N HIS A 143 -0.31 -14.07 7.20
CA HIS A 143 0.17 -14.65 5.93
C HIS A 143 0.76 -16.06 6.10
N GLY A 144 0.58 -16.67 7.27
CA GLY A 144 1.20 -17.94 7.65
C GLY A 144 2.62 -17.75 8.20
N LYS A 145 3.31 -18.86 8.42
CA LYS A 145 4.67 -18.85 9.00
C LYS A 145 5.76 -18.46 7.99
N TYR A 146 5.53 -18.77 6.70
CA TYR A 146 6.51 -18.58 5.64
C TYR A 146 5.88 -17.90 4.43
N PHE A 147 6.69 -17.12 3.71
CA PHE A 147 6.35 -16.60 2.40
C PHE A 147 6.46 -17.70 1.34
N ASP A 148 5.44 -17.78 0.47
CA ASP A 148 5.40 -18.70 -0.66
C ASP A 148 4.92 -17.94 -1.91
N LEU A 149 5.72 -17.94 -2.96
CA LEU A 149 5.42 -17.28 -4.23
C LEU A 149 4.12 -17.77 -4.86
N LYS A 150 3.84 -19.08 -4.80
CA LYS A 150 2.59 -19.65 -5.32
C LYS A 150 1.39 -19.03 -4.63
N ARG A 151 1.45 -18.80 -3.31
CA ARG A 151 0.40 -18.13 -2.56
C ARG A 151 0.23 -16.66 -2.95
N LEU A 152 1.33 -15.94 -3.25
CA LEU A 152 1.26 -14.59 -3.81
C LEU A 152 0.58 -14.57 -5.18
N TRP A 153 0.97 -15.48 -6.08
CA TRP A 153 0.38 -15.59 -7.41
C TRP A 153 -1.09 -16.02 -7.35
N GLN A 154 -1.45 -16.85 -6.38
CA GLN A 154 -2.83 -17.26 -6.11
C GLN A 154 -3.61 -16.22 -5.28
N ARG A 155 -3.06 -15.04 -4.97
CA ARG A 155 -3.65 -14.01 -4.11
C ARG A 155 -4.00 -14.46 -2.69
N LYS A 156 -3.43 -15.57 -2.22
CA LYS A 156 -3.56 -16.03 -0.82
C LYS A 156 -2.70 -15.23 0.14
N ILE A 157 -1.74 -14.48 -0.40
CA ILE A 157 -0.95 -13.45 0.27
C ILE A 157 -1.07 -12.19 -0.57
N LEU A 158 -1.44 -11.07 0.05
CA LEU A 158 -1.38 -9.74 -0.54
C LEU A 158 -0.31 -8.95 0.20
N ILE A 159 0.69 -8.48 -0.53
CA ILE A 159 1.69 -7.56 -0.01
C ILE A 159 1.14 -6.16 -0.23
N ASP A 160 0.65 -5.58 0.84
CA ASP A 160 0.10 -4.23 0.84
C ASP A 160 1.19 -3.18 0.68
N THR A 161 0.89 -2.11 -0.03
CA THR A 161 1.81 -0.99 -0.27
C THR A 161 2.45 -0.48 1.01
N ASN A 162 1.66 -0.36 2.09
CA ASN A 162 2.11 0.19 3.37
C ASN A 162 3.08 -0.72 4.12
N THR A 163 3.13 -2.02 3.76
CA THR A 163 4.06 -3.00 4.34
C THR A 163 5.27 -3.27 3.46
N LEU A 164 5.29 -2.72 2.24
CA LEU A 164 6.29 -3.02 1.22
C LEU A 164 7.50 -2.10 1.33
N VAL A 165 8.67 -2.70 1.54
CA VAL A 165 9.96 -2.02 1.38
C VAL A 165 10.84 -2.82 0.44
N HIS A 166 11.50 -2.14 -0.49
CA HIS A 166 12.40 -2.82 -1.43
C HIS A 166 13.68 -2.02 -1.68
N LYS A 167 14.73 -2.69 -2.16
CA LYS A 167 15.94 -2.02 -2.65
C LYS A 167 15.58 -1.18 -3.87
N LYS A 168 16.06 0.07 -3.92
CA LYS A 168 15.79 0.99 -5.04
C LYS A 168 16.29 0.44 -6.38
N GLU A 169 17.43 -0.23 -6.37
CA GLU A 169 18.08 -0.76 -7.58
C GLU A 169 17.23 -1.72 -8.40
N ILE A 170 16.28 -2.45 -7.75
CA ILE A 170 15.44 -3.42 -8.45
C ILE A 170 14.50 -2.78 -9.45
N ILE A 171 14.17 -1.50 -9.28
CA ILE A 171 13.27 -0.76 -10.18
C ILE A 171 13.77 -0.77 -11.63
N LYS A 172 15.09 -0.79 -11.82
CA LYS A 172 15.70 -0.86 -13.18
C LYS A 172 15.27 -2.14 -13.93
N LYS A 173 15.08 -3.27 -13.23
CA LYS A 173 14.70 -4.56 -13.81
C LYS A 173 13.18 -4.85 -13.72
N VAL A 174 12.54 -4.38 -12.66
CA VAL A 174 11.11 -4.60 -12.39
C VAL A 174 10.24 -3.60 -13.16
N GLY A 175 10.74 -2.37 -13.36
CA GLY A 175 9.96 -1.23 -13.81
C GLY A 175 9.23 -0.54 -12.65
N LYS A 176 8.58 0.56 -12.95
CA LYS A 176 7.82 1.37 -11.98
C LYS A 176 6.38 0.88 -11.83
N TRP A 177 5.60 1.57 -11.00
CA TRP A 177 4.16 1.32 -10.84
C TRP A 177 3.42 1.48 -12.18
N ASP A 178 2.42 0.63 -12.41
CA ASP A 178 1.60 0.72 -13.62
C ASP A 178 0.51 1.78 -13.45
N GLU A 179 0.67 2.91 -14.15
CA GLU A 179 -0.23 4.06 -14.05
C GLU A 179 -1.61 3.84 -14.70
N LYS A 180 -1.79 2.72 -15.42
CA LYS A 180 -3.10 2.31 -15.96
C LYS A 180 -3.99 1.68 -14.90
N MET A 181 -3.44 1.43 -13.70
CA MET A 181 -4.13 0.77 -12.60
C MET A 181 -4.45 1.77 -11.48
N ASN A 182 -5.66 1.62 -10.94
CA ASN A 182 -6.14 2.37 -9.78
C ASN A 182 -6.66 1.49 -8.63
N PHE A 183 -6.53 0.16 -8.80
CA PHE A 183 -6.78 -0.87 -7.79
C PHE A 183 -5.86 -2.06 -8.06
N TRP A 184 -5.36 -2.69 -6.96
CA TRP A 184 -4.47 -3.85 -7.00
C TRP A 184 -3.15 -3.60 -7.73
N GLU A 185 -2.77 -2.35 -7.82
CA GLU A 185 -1.46 -1.94 -8.35
C GLU A 185 -0.31 -2.49 -7.51
N ASP A 186 -0.52 -2.67 -6.20
CA ASP A 186 0.39 -3.31 -5.27
C ASP A 186 0.60 -4.80 -5.58
N TRP A 187 -0.49 -5.54 -5.85
CA TRP A 187 -0.38 -6.93 -6.26
C TRP A 187 0.32 -7.07 -7.60
N GLU A 188 -0.02 -6.25 -8.60
CA GLU A 188 0.64 -6.24 -9.91
C GLU A 188 2.14 -5.96 -9.80
N PHE A 189 2.49 -4.96 -8.99
CA PHE A 189 3.89 -4.58 -8.79
C PHE A 189 4.68 -5.69 -8.09
N THR A 190 4.13 -6.31 -7.04
CA THR A 190 4.75 -7.42 -6.34
C THR A 190 4.82 -8.70 -7.19
N LEU A 191 3.87 -8.94 -8.09
CA LEU A 191 3.98 -10.00 -9.10
C LEU A 191 5.18 -9.80 -10.02
N ARG A 192 5.44 -8.58 -10.51
CA ARG A 192 6.63 -8.29 -11.32
C ARG A 192 7.92 -8.46 -10.54
N MET A 193 7.95 -8.02 -9.28
CA MET A 193 9.08 -8.25 -8.39
C MET A 193 9.36 -9.74 -8.19
N SER A 194 8.32 -10.54 -7.89
CA SER A 194 8.44 -11.96 -7.65
C SER A 194 8.96 -12.76 -8.85
N LYS A 195 8.64 -12.30 -10.06
CA LYS A 195 9.15 -12.89 -11.31
C LYS A 195 10.63 -12.66 -11.52
N LYS A 196 11.11 -11.46 -11.16
CA LYS A 196 12.50 -11.07 -11.37
C LYS A 196 13.41 -11.53 -10.23
N TYR A 197 12.83 -11.69 -9.05
CA TYR A 197 13.54 -12.03 -7.81
C TYR A 197 12.75 -13.08 -7.00
N PRO A 198 12.62 -14.33 -7.49
CA PRO A 198 11.80 -15.36 -6.82
C PRO A 198 12.28 -15.65 -5.39
N GLU A 199 13.58 -15.65 -5.16
CA GLU A 199 14.17 -15.87 -3.83
C GLU A 199 14.43 -14.55 -3.08
N GLY A 200 14.03 -13.41 -3.66
CA GLY A 200 14.37 -12.07 -3.14
C GLY A 200 13.45 -11.56 -2.04
N PHE A 201 12.43 -12.31 -1.62
CA PHE A 201 11.44 -11.86 -0.65
C PHE A 201 11.76 -12.33 0.77
N LEU A 202 11.50 -11.45 1.74
CA LEU A 202 11.54 -11.77 3.17
C LEU A 202 10.23 -11.29 3.83
N TYR A 203 9.62 -12.16 4.59
CA TYR A 203 8.44 -11.87 5.40
C TYR A 203 8.79 -11.67 6.86
N LEU A 204 8.44 -10.51 7.42
CA LEU A 204 8.53 -10.21 8.83
C LEU A 204 7.22 -10.61 9.52
N ASN A 205 7.28 -11.64 10.35
CA ASN A 205 6.13 -12.13 11.11
C ASN A 205 5.79 -11.20 12.31
N ARG A 206 5.74 -9.90 12.06
CA ARG A 206 5.49 -8.84 13.05
C ARG A 206 4.56 -7.79 12.46
N ALA A 207 3.56 -7.33 13.22
CA ALA A 207 2.75 -6.18 12.85
C ALA A 207 3.53 -4.89 13.09
N LEU A 208 3.68 -4.09 12.04
CA LEU A 208 4.45 -2.84 12.06
C LEU A 208 3.64 -1.64 11.54
N ILE A 209 2.36 -1.86 11.21
CA ILE A 209 1.48 -0.88 10.59
C ILE A 209 0.08 -1.01 11.15
N ASP A 210 -0.53 0.12 11.45
CA ASP A 210 -1.96 0.23 11.69
C ASP A 210 -2.64 0.69 10.40
N TYR A 211 -3.34 -0.24 9.76
CA TYR A 211 -4.00 -0.05 8.48
C TYR A 211 -5.50 0.09 8.68
N GLU A 212 -6.04 1.24 8.32
CA GLU A 212 -7.46 1.50 8.40
C GLU A 212 -8.07 1.59 7.00
N GLN A 213 -8.93 0.66 6.67
CA GLN A 213 -9.71 0.70 5.43
C GLN A 213 -11.10 1.23 5.71
N ARG A 214 -11.46 2.31 5.02
CA ARG A 214 -12.81 2.86 5.00
C ARG A 214 -13.51 2.50 3.70
N ILE A 215 -14.72 1.94 3.81
CA ILE A 215 -15.55 1.68 2.64
C ILE A 215 -16.67 2.69 2.62
N ASP A 216 -16.64 3.53 1.59
CA ASP A 216 -17.75 4.39 1.26
C ASP A 216 -18.73 3.63 0.34
N PHE A 217 -19.94 3.41 0.84
CA PHE A 217 -21.03 2.78 0.09
C PHE A 217 -21.83 3.74 -0.79
N SER A 218 -21.37 4.95 -1.02
CA SER A 218 -22.06 5.90 -1.90
C SER A 218 -22.21 5.36 -3.33
N ASN A 219 -21.22 4.61 -3.84
CA ASN A 219 -21.29 4.01 -5.17
C ASN A 219 -20.63 2.61 -5.28
N PRO A 220 -21.24 1.56 -4.68
CA PRO A 220 -20.66 0.22 -4.66
C PRO A 220 -20.57 -0.43 -6.04
N LYS A 221 -21.46 -0.10 -6.99
CA LYS A 221 -21.43 -0.64 -8.36
C LYS A 221 -20.18 -0.18 -9.12
N LYS A 222 -19.80 1.10 -9.01
CA LYS A 222 -18.59 1.65 -9.62
C LYS A 222 -17.33 0.98 -9.07
N THR A 223 -17.28 0.76 -7.77
CA THR A 223 -16.16 0.08 -7.10
C THR A 223 -15.97 -1.34 -7.63
N ILE A 224 -17.05 -2.14 -7.73
CA ILE A 224 -16.99 -3.52 -8.25
C ILE A 224 -16.58 -3.54 -9.72
N ALA A 225 -17.12 -2.62 -10.54
CA ALA A 225 -16.75 -2.54 -11.95
C ALA A 225 -15.26 -2.25 -12.15
N ASN A 226 -14.69 -1.34 -11.35
CA ASN A 226 -13.27 -1.05 -11.37
C ASN A 226 -12.42 -2.26 -10.94
N TRP A 227 -12.82 -3.00 -9.92
CA TRP A 227 -12.12 -4.22 -9.50
C TRP A 227 -12.06 -5.25 -10.62
N ASN A 228 -13.20 -5.55 -11.24
CA ASN A 228 -13.27 -6.51 -12.35
C ASN A 228 -12.41 -6.09 -13.55
N LYS A 229 -12.39 -4.79 -13.88
CA LYS A 229 -11.56 -4.22 -14.95
C LYS A 229 -10.07 -4.44 -14.67
N ASN A 230 -9.61 -4.10 -13.48
CA ASN A 230 -8.21 -4.24 -13.11
C ASN A 230 -7.79 -5.71 -12.99
N GLU A 231 -8.64 -6.58 -12.46
CA GLU A 231 -8.39 -8.02 -12.45
C GLU A 231 -8.17 -8.56 -13.87
N LYS A 232 -9.09 -8.28 -14.79
CA LYS A 232 -8.95 -8.69 -16.19
C LYS A 232 -7.65 -8.16 -16.81
N TYR A 233 -7.27 -6.94 -16.52
CA TYR A 233 -6.01 -6.35 -16.99
C TYR A 233 -4.79 -7.14 -16.46
N ILE A 234 -4.73 -7.44 -15.17
CA ILE A 234 -3.63 -8.21 -14.57
C ILE A 234 -3.54 -9.60 -15.19
N PHE A 235 -4.66 -10.31 -15.33
CA PHE A 235 -4.69 -11.64 -15.95
C PHE A 235 -4.18 -11.60 -17.39
N ASN A 236 -4.57 -10.61 -18.19
CA ASN A 236 -4.08 -10.44 -19.54
C ASN A 236 -2.58 -10.13 -19.60
N LYS A 237 -2.08 -9.29 -18.71
CA LYS A 237 -0.66 -8.90 -18.61
C LYS A 237 0.23 -10.05 -18.15
N HIS A 238 -0.31 -10.97 -17.36
CA HIS A 238 0.43 -12.04 -16.70
C HIS A 238 -0.04 -13.46 -17.07
N LYS A 239 -0.54 -13.68 -18.28
CA LYS A 239 -1.13 -14.95 -18.78
C LYS A 239 -0.30 -16.22 -18.51
N LYS A 240 1.02 -16.12 -18.45
CA LYS A 240 1.93 -17.26 -18.24
C LYS A 240 2.03 -17.77 -16.80
N TYR A 241 1.31 -17.14 -15.84
CA TYR A 241 1.39 -17.48 -14.42
C TYR A 241 0.09 -18.10 -13.93
N PRO A 242 0.16 -19.01 -12.96
CA PRO A 242 -1.01 -19.70 -12.42
C PRO A 242 -1.82 -18.76 -11.51
N LEU A 243 -2.30 -17.65 -12.07
CA LEU A 243 -3.16 -16.71 -11.35
C LEU A 243 -4.54 -17.34 -11.20
N ILE A 244 -5.10 -17.25 -10.01
CA ILE A 244 -6.48 -17.69 -9.73
C ILE A 244 -7.39 -16.48 -9.78
N LYS A 245 -8.50 -16.59 -10.53
CA LYS A 245 -9.52 -15.53 -10.56
C LYS A 245 -10.11 -15.31 -9.17
N PHE A 246 -10.46 -14.08 -8.89
CA PHE A 246 -11.04 -13.70 -7.59
C PHE A 246 -12.29 -14.52 -7.23
N GLN A 247 -13.13 -14.84 -8.21
CA GLN A 247 -14.33 -15.68 -8.06
C GLN A 247 -14.01 -17.09 -7.57
N ASP A 248 -12.88 -17.66 -8.02
CA ASP A 248 -12.49 -19.05 -7.72
C ASP A 248 -11.80 -19.15 -6.35
N TRP A 249 -11.32 -18.02 -5.83
CA TRP A 249 -10.63 -17.96 -4.54
C TRP A 249 -11.56 -17.69 -3.36
N TYR A 250 -12.73 -17.10 -3.60
CA TYR A 250 -13.70 -16.72 -2.60
C TYR A 250 -14.98 -17.53 -2.71
N PRO A 251 -15.03 -18.74 -2.13
CA PRO A 251 -16.32 -19.40 -1.92
C PRO A 251 -17.14 -18.52 -0.94
N PRO A 252 -18.41 -18.25 -1.23
CA PRO A 252 -19.24 -17.26 -0.51
C PRO A 252 -19.41 -17.54 1.00
N GLN A 253 -18.98 -18.71 1.49
CA GLN A 253 -19.33 -19.20 2.81
C GLN A 253 -18.25 -19.12 3.89
N LYS A 254 -16.97 -18.84 3.58
CA LYS A 254 -15.89 -18.99 4.58
C LYS A 254 -15.08 -17.75 4.95
N HIS A 255 -15.08 -16.70 4.17
CA HIS A 255 -14.32 -15.48 4.51
C HIS A 255 -15.09 -14.21 4.16
N LYS A 256 -15.39 -13.38 5.17
CA LYS A 256 -15.97 -12.03 5.01
C LYS A 256 -14.89 -11.06 4.47
N SER A 257 -14.51 -11.18 3.20
CA SER A 257 -13.68 -10.16 2.56
C SER A 257 -14.44 -8.86 2.36
N THR A 258 -13.72 -7.79 2.18
CA THR A 258 -14.30 -6.49 1.81
C THR A 258 -15.29 -6.64 0.63
N VAL A 259 -14.95 -7.45 -0.39
CA VAL A 259 -15.80 -7.70 -1.57
C VAL A 259 -17.02 -8.55 -1.24
N SER A 260 -16.90 -9.60 -0.43
CA SER A 260 -18.08 -10.39 -0.01
C SER A 260 -18.97 -9.60 0.94
N ILE A 261 -18.41 -8.72 1.78
CA ILE A 261 -19.19 -7.79 2.61
C ILE A 261 -19.92 -6.79 1.71
N VAL A 262 -19.27 -6.22 0.70
CA VAL A 262 -19.90 -5.30 -0.25
C VAL A 262 -21.00 -5.99 -1.04
N LYS A 263 -20.77 -7.22 -1.57
CA LYS A 263 -21.81 -8.01 -2.27
C LYS A 263 -22.99 -8.35 -1.36
N PHE A 264 -22.72 -8.85 -0.14
CA PHE A 264 -23.75 -9.17 0.85
C PHE A 264 -24.62 -7.97 1.22
N LEU A 265 -24.01 -6.79 1.39
CA LEU A 265 -24.73 -5.56 1.71
C LEU A 265 -25.51 -5.02 0.50
N MET A 266 -25.07 -5.31 -0.73
CA MET A 266 -25.81 -4.99 -1.95
C MET A 266 -27.04 -5.90 -2.14
N GLU A 267 -26.93 -7.17 -1.77
CA GLU A 267 -28.03 -8.16 -1.84
C GLU A 267 -29.12 -7.83 -0.82
N LYS A 268 -28.76 -7.42 0.41
CA LYS A 268 -29.73 -6.96 1.44
C LYS A 268 -30.46 -5.64 1.11
N LYS A 269 -29.99 -4.87 0.14
CA LYS A 269 -30.70 -3.65 -0.32
C LYS A 269 -31.74 -3.90 -1.39
N LYS A 270 -31.90 -5.16 -1.85
CA LYS A 270 -32.89 -5.55 -2.85
C LYS A 270 -34.14 -6.19 -2.24
N GLY A 271 -34.19 -6.42 -0.96
CA GLY A 271 -35.32 -6.74 -0.12
C GLY A 271 -35.58 -5.58 0.86
#